data_1f02590ad85aac712e674920e043d00b
#
_entry.id   1f02590ad85aac712e674920e043d00b
#
_cell.length_a   1.000
_cell.length_b   1.000
_cell.length_c   1.000
_cell.angle_alpha   90.00
_cell.angle_beta   90.00
_cell.angle_gamma   90.00
#
_symmetry.space_group_name_H-M   'P 1'
#
loop_
_entity.id
_entity.type
_entity.pdbx_description
1 polymer ?
#
loop_
_entity_poly.entity_id
_entity_poly.type
_entity_poly.pdbx_seq_one_letter_code
_entity_poly.pdbx_strand_id
1 'polypeptide(L)'
;MAEVTHVDGAHDAHHEHHKPSFWSKYVFSTDHKMIALQYMFTGMAMALIGGYFAYVFRMQLAFPGASIPFFGTLSPAAYNSLVTNHGTIMIFWVAMPVLIAAMGNFLIPLMIGCDDMVFPRVNRLSYQIFLLSAIILIISFFVPGGGFGGAWTAY
;
A
#
# COMPACT_ATOMS: atom_id res chain seq x y z
N MET A 1 -62.20 -35.36 14.42
CA MET A 1 -62.09 -34.25 13.45
C MET A 1 -61.43 -33.12 14.21
N ALA A 2 -60.14 -32.93 13.99
CA ALA A 2 -59.38 -31.79 14.53
C ALA A 2 -58.82 -31.04 13.32
N GLU A 3 -59.28 -29.84 13.15
CA GLU A 3 -58.98 -28.91 12.09
C GLU A 3 -57.57 -28.35 12.31
N VAL A 4 -56.66 -28.63 11.40
CA VAL A 4 -55.29 -28.07 11.38
C VAL A 4 -55.36 -26.73 10.68
N THR A 5 -55.35 -25.65 11.47
CA THR A 5 -55.19 -24.29 10.93
C THR A 5 -53.77 -24.08 10.43
N HIS A 6 -53.63 -23.94 9.12
CA HIS A 6 -52.46 -23.43 8.43
C HIS A 6 -52.21 -21.98 8.87
N VAL A 7 -51.06 -21.75 9.50
CA VAL A 7 -50.55 -20.39 9.74
C VAL A 7 -49.52 -20.12 8.64
N ASP A 8 -49.99 -19.56 7.54
CA ASP A 8 -49.14 -18.93 6.53
C ASP A 8 -48.69 -17.56 7.08
N GLY A 9 -47.50 -17.50 7.56
CA GLY A 9 -46.82 -16.28 8.00
C GLY A 9 -45.40 -16.23 7.38
N ALA A 10 -45.35 -16.19 6.05
CA ALA A 10 -44.10 -15.88 5.35
C ALA A 10 -43.80 -14.38 5.54
N HIS A 11 -43.02 -14.06 6.58
CA HIS A 11 -42.33 -12.80 6.63
C HIS A 11 -41.16 -12.83 5.61
N ASP A 12 -41.47 -12.44 4.37
CA ASP A 12 -40.47 -12.01 3.40
C ASP A 12 -39.83 -10.74 3.92
N ALA A 13 -38.82 -10.89 4.80
CA ALA A 13 -37.92 -9.83 5.14
C ALA A 13 -37.07 -9.57 3.88
N HIS A 14 -37.52 -8.64 3.04
CA HIS A 14 -36.70 -8.01 2.03
C HIS A 14 -35.50 -7.39 2.74
N HIS A 15 -34.41 -8.15 2.86
CA HIS A 15 -33.09 -7.58 3.12
C HIS A 15 -32.74 -6.73 1.90
N GLU A 16 -33.06 -5.44 1.97
CA GLU A 16 -32.48 -4.45 1.08
C GLU A 16 -30.97 -4.60 1.18
N HIS A 17 -30.38 -5.23 0.17
CA HIS A 17 -28.94 -5.24 -0.02
C HIS A 17 -28.49 -3.81 -0.32
N HIS A 18 -28.27 -3.03 0.74
CA HIS A 18 -27.59 -1.73 0.63
C HIS A 18 -26.29 -1.94 -0.13
N LYS A 19 -26.23 -1.45 -1.36
CA LYS A 19 -25.00 -1.51 -2.16
C LYS A 19 -23.91 -0.77 -1.36
N PRO A 20 -22.83 -1.46 -0.99
CA PRO A 20 -21.79 -0.84 -0.17
C PRO A 20 -21.24 0.40 -0.90
N SER A 21 -21.09 1.50 -0.19
CA SER A 21 -20.46 2.73 -0.72
C SER A 21 -19.07 2.40 -1.28
N PHE A 22 -18.65 3.13 -2.33
CA PHE A 22 -17.30 3.00 -2.91
C PHE A 22 -16.21 2.99 -1.82
N TRP A 23 -16.27 3.92 -0.88
CA TRP A 23 -15.32 4.00 0.24
C TRP A 23 -15.33 2.76 1.14
N SER A 24 -16.52 2.23 1.45
CA SER A 24 -16.66 1.02 2.27
C SER A 24 -16.10 -0.21 1.55
N LYS A 25 -16.31 -0.31 0.23
CA LYS A 25 -15.88 -1.45 -0.57
C LYS A 25 -14.38 -1.44 -0.89
N TYR A 26 -13.82 -0.28 -1.23
CA TYR A 26 -12.45 -0.20 -1.76
C TYR A 26 -11.42 0.37 -0.79
N VAL A 27 -11.82 1.16 0.22
CA VAL A 27 -10.89 1.78 1.17
C VAL A 27 -10.96 1.12 2.54
N PHE A 28 -12.17 0.79 3.02
CA PHE A 28 -12.39 0.20 4.33
C PHE A 28 -12.84 -1.27 4.26
N SER A 29 -12.44 -1.98 3.21
CA SER A 29 -12.74 -3.41 3.06
C SER A 29 -12.04 -4.24 4.14
N THR A 30 -12.70 -5.32 4.58
CA THR A 30 -12.10 -6.36 5.41
C THR A 30 -11.74 -7.60 4.61
N ASP A 31 -12.14 -7.66 3.34
CA ASP A 31 -11.83 -8.76 2.42
C ASP A 31 -10.32 -8.81 2.11
N HIS A 32 -9.71 -9.97 2.34
CA HIS A 32 -8.29 -10.20 2.11
C HIS A 32 -7.85 -9.92 0.67
N LYS A 33 -8.71 -10.20 -0.33
CA LYS A 33 -8.42 -9.94 -1.75
C LYS A 33 -8.34 -8.44 -2.04
N MET A 34 -9.26 -7.66 -1.46
CA MET A 34 -9.24 -6.20 -1.60
C MET A 34 -8.04 -5.58 -0.90
N ILE A 35 -7.69 -6.07 0.30
CA ILE A 35 -6.51 -5.61 1.03
C ILE A 35 -5.23 -5.96 0.26
N ALA A 36 -5.16 -7.14 -0.33
CA ALA A 36 -4.04 -7.53 -1.20
C ALA A 36 -3.87 -6.56 -2.38
N LEU A 37 -4.96 -6.21 -3.06
CA LEU A 37 -4.93 -5.23 -4.15
C LEU A 37 -4.52 -3.83 -3.67
N GLN A 38 -4.98 -3.39 -2.50
CA GLN A 38 -4.58 -2.12 -1.90
C GLN A 38 -3.07 -2.06 -1.65
N TYR A 39 -2.48 -3.12 -1.08
CA TYR A 39 -1.02 -3.24 -0.92
C TYR A 39 -0.29 -3.23 -2.26
N MET A 40 -0.81 -3.96 -3.26
CA MET A 40 -0.23 -4.02 -4.60
C MET A 40 -0.19 -2.64 -5.25
N PHE A 41 -1.32 -1.92 -5.30
CA PHE A 41 -1.40 -0.61 -5.92
C PHE A 41 -0.54 0.44 -5.19
N THR A 42 -0.56 0.44 -3.85
CA THR A 42 0.27 1.35 -3.06
C THR A 42 1.76 1.04 -3.28
N GLY A 43 2.15 -0.23 -3.27
CA GLY A 43 3.51 -0.65 -3.55
C GLY A 43 3.97 -0.27 -4.95
N MET A 44 3.11 -0.44 -5.97
CA MET A 44 3.42 -0.01 -7.33
C MET A 44 3.57 1.52 -7.47
N ALA A 45 2.73 2.30 -6.78
CA ALA A 45 2.88 3.75 -6.73
C ALA A 45 4.21 4.16 -6.08
N MET A 46 4.59 3.52 -4.98
CA MET A 46 5.88 3.74 -4.33
C MET A 46 7.05 3.28 -5.21
N ALA A 47 6.89 2.22 -6.01
CA ALA A 47 7.89 1.78 -6.98
C ALA A 47 8.17 2.82 -8.06
N LEU A 48 7.16 3.55 -8.52
CA LEU A 48 7.35 4.65 -9.47
C LEU A 48 8.16 5.79 -8.84
N ILE A 49 7.88 6.14 -7.60
CA ILE A 49 8.63 7.18 -6.86
C ILE A 49 10.09 6.72 -6.65
N GLY A 50 10.29 5.52 -6.11
CA GLY A 50 11.62 4.95 -5.89
C GLY A 50 12.40 4.77 -7.19
N GLY A 51 11.74 4.31 -8.25
CA GLY A 51 12.30 4.19 -9.59
C GLY A 51 12.73 5.53 -10.18
N TYR A 52 11.92 6.59 -9.97
CA TYR A 52 12.30 7.92 -10.37
C TYR A 52 13.56 8.42 -9.64
N PHE A 53 13.72 8.13 -8.35
CA PHE A 53 14.95 8.45 -7.62
C PHE A 53 16.16 7.73 -8.21
N ALA A 54 16.00 6.45 -8.61
CA ALA A 54 17.05 5.71 -9.31
C ALA A 54 17.43 6.36 -10.64
N TYR A 55 16.46 6.79 -11.41
CA TYR A 55 16.69 7.53 -12.65
C TYR A 55 17.51 8.81 -12.39
N VAL A 56 17.12 9.60 -11.39
CA VAL A 56 17.75 10.89 -11.06
C VAL A 56 19.21 10.71 -10.69
N PHE A 57 19.55 9.80 -9.77
CA PHE A 57 20.97 9.62 -9.40
C PHE A 57 21.80 8.93 -10.51
N ARG A 58 21.18 8.12 -11.37
CA ARG A 58 21.86 7.57 -12.56
C ARG A 58 22.15 8.64 -13.60
N MET A 59 21.23 9.57 -13.83
CA MET A 59 21.45 10.71 -14.72
C MET A 59 22.58 11.61 -14.22
N GLN A 60 22.68 11.83 -12.92
CA GLN A 60 23.80 12.57 -12.32
C GLN A 60 25.16 11.91 -12.58
N LEU A 61 25.23 10.57 -12.56
CA LEU A 61 26.46 9.84 -12.86
C LEU A 61 26.81 9.87 -14.35
N ALA A 62 25.80 9.79 -15.22
CA ALA A 62 26.00 9.80 -16.67
C ALA A 62 26.38 11.19 -17.19
N PHE A 63 25.78 12.25 -16.62
CA PHE A 63 25.94 13.63 -17.03
C PHE A 63 26.15 14.54 -15.82
N PRO A 64 27.36 14.57 -15.22
CA PRO A 64 27.63 15.35 -14.02
C PRO A 64 27.37 16.84 -14.25
N GLY A 65 26.59 17.45 -13.35
CA GLY A 65 26.23 18.87 -13.42
C GLY A 65 25.06 19.20 -14.34
N ALA A 66 24.45 18.22 -15.01
CA ALA A 66 23.23 18.45 -15.78
C ALA A 66 22.04 18.79 -14.87
N SER A 67 21.17 19.66 -15.35
CA SER A 67 19.91 19.96 -14.67
C SER A 67 18.91 18.84 -14.93
N ILE A 68 18.40 18.24 -13.85
CA ILE A 68 17.43 17.14 -13.90
C ILE A 68 16.04 17.68 -13.59
N PRO A 69 14.98 17.25 -14.30
CA PRO A 69 13.62 17.68 -14.01
C PRO A 69 13.26 17.52 -12.53
N PHE A 70 12.61 18.50 -11.94
CA PHE A 70 12.21 18.63 -10.53
C PHE A 70 13.34 18.77 -9.50
N PHE A 71 14.56 18.26 -9.76
CA PHE A 71 15.68 18.29 -8.81
C PHE A 71 16.75 19.35 -9.16
N GLY A 72 16.76 19.84 -10.40
CA GLY A 72 17.83 20.74 -10.84
C GLY A 72 19.21 20.07 -10.84
N THR A 73 20.24 20.82 -10.44
CA THR A 73 21.61 20.29 -10.27
C THR A 73 21.75 19.66 -8.88
N LEU A 74 22.17 18.42 -8.82
CA LEU A 74 22.29 17.68 -7.55
C LEU A 74 23.56 18.07 -6.78
N SER A 75 23.39 18.43 -5.51
CA SER A 75 24.50 18.50 -4.57
C SER A 75 24.90 17.07 -4.09
N PRO A 76 26.12 16.86 -3.58
CA PRO A 76 26.52 15.56 -3.02
C PRO A 76 25.59 15.06 -1.89
N ALA A 77 25.12 15.96 -1.05
CA ALA A 77 24.17 15.63 0.01
C ALA A 77 22.80 15.16 -0.56
N ALA A 78 22.29 15.85 -1.57
CA ALA A 78 21.05 15.46 -2.26
C ALA A 78 21.20 14.12 -2.97
N TYR A 79 22.36 13.84 -3.60
CA TYR A 79 22.65 12.54 -4.18
C TYR A 79 22.59 11.41 -3.14
N ASN A 80 23.29 11.56 -2.01
CA ASN A 80 23.28 10.56 -0.93
C ASN A 80 21.86 10.33 -0.38
N SER A 81 21.09 11.40 -0.22
CA SER A 81 19.68 11.31 0.20
C SER A 81 18.84 10.53 -0.81
N LEU A 82 18.99 10.77 -2.11
CA LEU A 82 18.26 10.03 -3.13
C LEU A 82 18.59 8.55 -3.15
N VAL A 83 19.87 8.17 -3.04
CA VAL A 83 20.30 6.77 -2.97
C VAL A 83 19.73 6.08 -1.75
N THR A 84 19.82 6.71 -0.58
CA THR A 84 19.28 6.18 0.69
C THR A 84 17.78 5.98 0.62
N ASN A 85 17.05 6.99 0.15
CA ASN A 85 15.59 6.93 0.10
C ASN A 85 15.10 5.99 -1.00
N HIS A 86 15.81 5.88 -2.14
CA HIS A 86 15.52 4.85 -3.14
C HIS A 86 15.59 3.46 -2.51
N GLY A 87 16.71 3.09 -1.87
CA GLY A 87 16.87 1.78 -1.24
C GLY A 87 15.81 1.50 -0.18
N THR A 88 15.52 2.48 0.66
CA THR A 88 14.50 2.38 1.70
C THR A 88 13.11 2.15 1.12
N ILE A 89 12.70 2.94 0.12
CA ILE A 89 11.40 2.79 -0.54
C ILE A 89 11.30 1.41 -1.22
N MET A 90 12.31 1.03 -1.99
CA MET A 90 12.26 -0.22 -2.76
C MET A 90 12.17 -1.46 -1.88
N ILE A 91 12.72 -1.44 -0.67
CA ILE A 91 12.64 -2.58 0.25
C ILE A 91 11.37 -2.51 1.09
N PHE A 92 11.14 -1.42 1.83
CA PHE A 92 10.10 -1.37 2.85
C PHE A 92 8.71 -0.98 2.31
N TRP A 93 8.63 -0.24 1.20
CA TRP A 93 7.35 0.18 0.61
C TRP A 93 7.03 -0.49 -0.72
N VAL A 94 7.98 -1.22 -1.32
CA VAL A 94 7.74 -1.98 -2.56
C VAL A 94 7.92 -3.47 -2.34
N ALA A 95 9.14 -3.96 -2.12
CA ALA A 95 9.40 -5.40 -2.11
C ALA A 95 8.64 -6.12 -1.00
N MET A 96 8.73 -5.67 0.23
CA MET A 96 8.03 -6.30 1.36
C MET A 96 6.50 -6.21 1.22
N PRO A 97 5.88 -5.04 0.96
CA PRO A 97 4.43 -4.98 0.83
C PRO A 97 3.90 -5.77 -0.37
N VAL A 98 4.58 -5.76 -1.50
CA VAL A 98 4.13 -6.49 -2.69
C VAL A 98 4.30 -7.99 -2.51
N LEU A 99 5.49 -8.46 -2.10
CA LEU A 99 5.78 -9.89 -2.02
C LEU A 99 5.16 -10.55 -0.78
N ILE A 100 5.20 -9.89 0.37
CA ILE A 100 4.73 -10.49 1.63
C ILE A 100 3.26 -10.12 1.89
N ALA A 101 2.93 -8.84 1.88
CA ALA A 101 1.60 -8.41 2.25
C ALA A 101 0.57 -8.62 1.12
N ALA A 102 0.83 -8.20 -0.11
CA ALA A 102 -0.12 -8.38 -1.21
C ALA A 102 -0.23 -9.84 -1.63
N MET A 103 0.89 -10.47 -1.98
CA MET A 103 0.90 -11.87 -2.41
C MET A 103 0.47 -12.81 -1.29
N GLY A 104 0.94 -12.60 -0.05
CA GLY A 104 0.55 -13.39 1.11
C GLY A 104 -0.94 -13.31 1.40
N ASN A 105 -1.51 -12.11 1.47
CA ASN A 105 -2.95 -11.92 1.67
C ASN A 105 -3.79 -12.54 0.55
N PHE A 106 -3.29 -12.54 -0.68
CA PHE A 106 -4.02 -13.11 -1.81
C PHE A 106 -3.88 -14.63 -1.88
N LEU A 107 -2.66 -15.15 -1.78
CA LEU A 107 -2.38 -16.56 -2.06
C LEU A 107 -2.64 -17.47 -0.85
N ILE A 108 -2.30 -17.08 0.38
CA ILE A 108 -2.37 -17.97 1.53
C ILE A 108 -3.80 -18.48 1.76
N PRO A 109 -4.86 -17.65 1.84
CA PRO A 109 -6.21 -18.14 1.99
C PRO A 109 -6.64 -19.08 0.86
N LEU A 110 -6.27 -18.78 -0.38
CA LEU A 110 -6.57 -19.62 -1.53
C LEU A 110 -5.87 -20.98 -1.46
N MET A 111 -4.60 -21.01 -1.04
CA MET A 111 -3.81 -22.26 -0.95
C MET A 111 -4.30 -23.19 0.14
N ILE A 112 -4.82 -22.66 1.24
CA ILE A 112 -5.37 -23.47 2.35
C ILE A 112 -6.87 -23.72 2.21
N GLY A 113 -7.53 -23.15 1.19
CA GLY A 113 -8.96 -23.33 0.93
C GLY A 113 -9.88 -22.61 1.91
N CYS A 114 -9.44 -21.50 2.51
CA CYS A 114 -10.26 -20.68 3.40
C CYS A 114 -10.89 -19.51 2.65
N ASP A 115 -12.11 -19.13 3.06
CA ASP A 115 -12.85 -18.02 2.44
C ASP A 115 -12.27 -16.65 2.78
N ASP A 116 -11.69 -16.51 3.99
CA ASP A 116 -11.08 -15.25 4.46
C ASP A 116 -9.99 -15.54 5.52
N MET A 117 -9.29 -14.47 5.95
CA MET A 117 -8.26 -14.54 6.98
C MET A 117 -8.87 -14.66 8.38
N VAL A 118 -8.11 -15.24 9.32
CA VAL A 118 -8.53 -15.43 10.72
C VAL A 118 -8.84 -14.10 11.43
N PHE A 119 -8.08 -13.02 11.12
CA PHE A 119 -8.23 -11.70 11.74
C PHE A 119 -8.41 -10.59 10.68
N PRO A 120 -9.58 -10.50 10.01
CA PRO A 120 -9.77 -9.56 8.91
C PRO A 120 -9.63 -8.09 9.33
N ARG A 121 -10.07 -7.75 10.55
CA ARG A 121 -9.96 -6.37 11.08
C ARG A 121 -8.51 -5.95 11.35
N VAL A 122 -7.68 -6.88 11.85
CA VAL A 122 -6.24 -6.62 12.08
C VAL A 122 -5.52 -6.48 10.76
N ASN A 123 -5.86 -7.30 9.77
CA ASN A 123 -5.31 -7.20 8.41
C ASN A 123 -5.63 -5.84 7.76
N ARG A 124 -6.88 -5.37 7.87
CA ARG A 124 -7.25 -4.02 7.43
C ARG A 124 -6.44 -2.93 8.14
N LEU A 125 -6.30 -3.04 9.48
CA LEU A 125 -5.52 -2.08 10.26
C LEU A 125 -4.07 -2.03 9.82
N SER A 126 -3.45 -3.17 9.51
CA SER A 126 -2.07 -3.25 9.02
C SER A 126 -1.89 -2.45 7.73
N TYR A 127 -2.82 -2.58 6.78
CA TYR A 127 -2.79 -1.78 5.56
C TYR A 127 -2.94 -0.27 5.83
N GLN A 128 -3.85 0.12 6.72
CA GLN A 128 -4.07 1.54 7.03
C GLN A 128 -2.82 2.19 7.67
N ILE A 129 -2.14 1.47 8.57
CA ILE A 129 -0.87 1.94 9.15
C ILE A 129 0.22 2.02 8.08
N PHE A 130 0.30 1.03 7.20
CA PHE A 130 1.24 1.05 6.06
C PHE A 130 0.99 2.24 5.13
N LEU A 131 -0.26 2.50 4.74
CA LEU A 131 -0.62 3.64 3.90
C LEU A 131 -0.26 4.97 4.57
N LEU A 132 -0.57 5.12 5.87
CA LEU A 132 -0.20 6.30 6.64
C LEU A 132 1.32 6.51 6.65
N SER A 133 2.09 5.45 6.84
CA SER A 133 3.55 5.50 6.82
C SER A 133 4.10 5.94 5.45
N ALA A 134 3.50 5.47 4.35
CA ALA A 134 3.85 5.89 2.99
C ALA A 134 3.58 7.39 2.77
N ILE A 135 2.45 7.90 3.26
CA ILE A 135 2.10 9.32 3.18
C ILE A 135 3.11 10.17 3.98
N ILE A 136 3.43 9.77 5.22
CA ILE A 136 4.40 10.48 6.06
C ILE A 136 5.78 10.50 5.39
N LEU A 137 6.20 9.38 4.79
CA LEU A 137 7.46 9.31 4.06
C LEU A 137 7.49 10.30 2.88
N ILE A 138 6.42 10.35 2.08
CA ILE A 138 6.32 11.29 0.96
C ILE A 138 6.39 12.74 1.47
N ILE A 139 5.66 13.07 2.53
CA ILE A 139 5.67 14.41 3.14
C ILE A 139 7.08 14.77 3.60
N SER A 140 7.86 13.82 4.14
CA SER A 140 9.22 14.08 4.63
C SER A 140 10.16 14.63 3.56
N PHE A 141 9.92 14.35 2.27
CA PHE A 141 10.73 14.90 1.19
C PHE A 141 10.54 16.40 0.95
N PHE A 142 9.43 16.96 1.40
CA PHE A 142 9.11 18.38 1.28
C PHE A 142 9.50 19.22 2.49
N VAL A 143 10.00 18.58 3.55
CA VAL A 143 10.45 19.27 4.76
C VAL A 143 11.86 19.84 4.53
N PRO A 144 12.18 21.06 5.05
CA PRO A 144 13.52 21.61 4.99
C PRO A 144 14.57 20.65 5.58
N GLY A 145 15.64 20.36 4.82
CA GLY A 145 16.63 19.34 5.14
C GLY A 145 16.47 18.06 4.32
N GLY A 146 15.35 17.87 3.64
CA GLY A 146 15.11 16.76 2.71
C GLY A 146 15.03 15.41 3.38
N GLY A 147 15.09 14.35 2.57
CA GLY A 147 15.12 12.98 3.06
C GLY A 147 16.48 12.62 3.69
N PHE A 148 16.46 11.64 4.56
CA PHE A 148 17.65 11.13 5.25
C PHE A 148 18.72 10.65 4.26
N GLY A 149 19.98 11.07 4.45
CA GLY A 149 21.10 10.81 3.54
C GLY A 149 22.24 9.95 4.12
N GLY A 150 22.08 9.42 5.32
CA GLY A 150 23.13 8.67 6.05
C GLY A 150 23.18 7.17 5.77
N ALA A 151 22.41 6.67 4.80
CA ALA A 151 22.17 5.24 4.58
C ALA A 151 21.61 4.53 5.82
N TRP A 152 21.56 3.21 5.83
CA TRP A 152 21.00 2.46 6.98
C TRP A 152 21.94 2.38 8.18
N THR A 153 23.19 2.66 7.96
CA THR A 153 24.22 2.72 9.03
C THR A 153 24.22 4.03 9.79
N ALA A 154 23.60 5.07 9.27
CA ALA A 154 23.26 6.33 9.94
C ALA A 154 24.42 7.08 10.64
N TYR A 155 25.63 7.09 10.01
CA TYR A 155 26.75 7.95 10.46
C TYR A 155 27.14 9.04 9.48
#